data_681203e71017be78d414b0989fe2b3a1
#
_entry.id   681203e71017be78d414b0989fe2b3a1
#
_cell.length_a   1.000
_cell.length_b   1.000
_cell.length_c   1.000
_cell.angle_alpha   90.00
_cell.angle_beta   90.00
_cell.angle_gamma   90.00
#
_symmetry.space_group_name_H-M   'P 1'
#
loop_
_entity.id
_entity.type
_entity.pdbx_description
1 polymer ?
#
loop_
_entity_poly.entity_id
_entity_poly.type
_entity_poly.pdbx_seq_one_letter_code
_entity_poly.pdbx_strand_id
1 'polypeptide(L)'
;MQNPMVSLLFILAMLAGPCPAADYPERTERTQSAGNHVWHIDPDKGNDGNPGTSPSTAWKSMAPANRLIMARGDTLVIHPGEHAVSLALMGEGSKQAPVTIRFMPGRHIFKHGALMTGKPQISNTNDAPNEPKAMAVRLMEAKNIRLEGKPGATDILLEGKAIFVCMEHVENVSLNGLGFDYLHPTMGEFLVTEVEGDTMKATIPDGILYTVKDGNLTWHGPGWEFRMGGYSKVFDSASGTFQGRFDPGKTVIRELSPGKISVTFKEGSPTMKPGQSYQNRNTRRDCCGFFQYRSKNILWNNCHIYYMHGMGVVSQFCENIMF
;
A
#
# COMPACT_ATOMS: atom_id res chain seq x y z
N MET A 1 -57.98 -6.89 -2.00
CA MET A 1 -56.91 -7.88 -2.11
C MET A 1 -55.80 -7.20 -2.95
N GLN A 2 -54.81 -6.63 -2.28
CA GLN A 2 -53.67 -6.00 -2.94
C GLN A 2 -52.46 -6.91 -2.76
N ASN A 3 -51.86 -7.35 -3.87
CA ASN A 3 -50.64 -8.12 -3.88
C ASN A 3 -49.43 -7.20 -3.62
N PRO A 4 -48.49 -7.54 -2.74
CA PRO A 4 -47.23 -6.81 -2.64
C PRO A 4 -46.26 -7.31 -3.74
N MET A 5 -45.84 -6.39 -4.61
CA MET A 5 -44.71 -6.58 -5.53
C MET A 5 -43.40 -6.72 -4.72
N VAL A 6 -42.81 -7.89 -4.77
CA VAL A 6 -41.46 -8.13 -4.27
C VAL A 6 -40.48 -7.64 -5.33
N SER A 7 -39.83 -6.52 -5.08
CA SER A 7 -38.69 -6.05 -5.88
C SER A 7 -37.47 -6.90 -5.59
N LEU A 8 -37.09 -7.73 -6.56
CA LEU A 8 -35.88 -8.53 -6.53
C LEU A 8 -34.73 -7.65 -7.02
N LEU A 9 -33.93 -7.14 -6.09
CA LEU A 9 -32.72 -6.37 -6.40
C LEU A 9 -31.61 -7.36 -6.80
N PHE A 10 -31.35 -7.49 -8.10
CA PHE A 10 -30.17 -8.21 -8.60
C PHE A 10 -28.91 -7.37 -8.34
N ILE A 11 -28.14 -7.73 -7.31
CA ILE A 11 -26.76 -7.24 -7.16
C ILE A 11 -25.92 -8.02 -8.17
N LEU A 12 -25.62 -7.36 -9.28
CA LEU A 12 -24.66 -7.83 -10.27
C LEU A 12 -23.26 -7.67 -9.67
N ALA A 13 -22.74 -8.69 -8.99
CA ALA A 13 -21.34 -8.77 -8.62
C ALA A 13 -20.54 -8.90 -9.92
N MET A 14 -19.99 -7.79 -10.41
CA MET A 14 -18.97 -7.85 -11.44
C MET A 14 -17.76 -8.57 -10.82
N LEU A 15 -17.60 -9.84 -11.16
CA LEU A 15 -16.35 -10.57 -11.01
C LEU A 15 -15.34 -9.88 -11.95
N ALA A 16 -14.58 -8.94 -11.41
CA ALA A 16 -13.37 -8.48 -12.07
C ALA A 16 -12.45 -9.70 -12.14
N GLY A 17 -12.34 -10.29 -13.33
CA GLY A 17 -11.34 -11.30 -13.62
C GLY A 17 -9.95 -10.74 -13.31
N PRO A 18 -8.94 -11.59 -13.06
CA PRO A 18 -7.59 -11.12 -12.84
C PRO A 18 -7.18 -10.28 -14.04
N CYS A 19 -6.93 -8.98 -13.79
CA CYS A 19 -6.32 -8.12 -14.79
C CYS A 19 -4.97 -8.77 -15.15
N PRO A 20 -4.69 -9.03 -16.43
CA PRO A 20 -3.39 -9.59 -16.81
C PRO A 20 -2.32 -8.63 -16.27
N ALA A 21 -1.30 -9.19 -15.60
CA ALA A 21 -0.14 -8.43 -15.19
C ALA A 21 0.35 -7.62 -16.40
N ALA A 22 0.34 -6.31 -16.30
CA ALA A 22 0.80 -5.48 -17.38
C ALA A 22 2.28 -5.81 -17.62
N ASP A 23 2.59 -6.39 -18.77
CA ASP A 23 3.97 -6.60 -19.20
C ASP A 23 4.61 -5.23 -19.38
N TYR A 24 5.62 -4.93 -18.55
CA TYR A 24 6.36 -3.69 -18.67
C TYR A 24 7.36 -3.81 -19.79
N PRO A 25 7.49 -2.77 -20.61
CA PRO A 25 8.40 -2.82 -21.73
C PRO A 25 9.85 -3.04 -21.24
N GLU A 26 10.51 -3.99 -21.85
CA GLU A 26 11.94 -4.22 -21.66
C GLU A 26 12.74 -2.98 -22.07
N ARG A 27 13.99 -2.87 -21.65
CA ARG A 27 14.85 -1.71 -21.96
C ARG A 27 14.91 -1.41 -23.47
N THR A 28 14.98 -2.45 -24.29
CA THR A 28 15.05 -2.36 -25.75
C THR A 28 13.77 -1.85 -26.42
N GLU A 29 12.67 -1.90 -25.72
CA GLU A 29 11.35 -1.42 -26.19
C GLU A 29 11.05 0.02 -25.78
N ARG A 30 11.99 0.65 -25.03
CA ARG A 30 11.83 2.02 -24.53
C ARG A 30 12.55 3.02 -25.41
N THR A 31 11.99 4.22 -25.48
CA THR A 31 12.59 5.35 -26.18
C THR A 31 13.48 6.14 -25.26
N GLN A 32 14.71 6.40 -25.67
CA GLN A 32 15.65 7.25 -24.93
C GLN A 32 15.19 8.72 -25.00
N SER A 33 15.03 9.35 -23.83
CA SER A 33 14.82 10.80 -23.75
C SER A 33 16.09 11.56 -24.11
N ALA A 34 15.93 12.72 -24.73
CA ALA A 34 17.06 13.65 -24.96
C ALA A 34 17.47 14.45 -23.71
N GLY A 35 16.66 14.43 -22.66
CA GLY A 35 16.88 15.14 -21.41
C GLY A 35 16.24 16.53 -21.36
N ASN A 36 16.12 17.07 -20.14
CA ASN A 36 15.51 18.36 -19.82
C ASN A 36 14.04 18.52 -20.26
N HIS A 37 13.30 17.41 -20.36
CA HIS A 37 11.88 17.44 -20.62
C HIS A 37 11.08 17.47 -19.31
N VAL A 38 9.88 18.05 -19.39
CA VAL A 38 8.88 18.01 -18.32
C VAL A 38 7.63 17.35 -18.86
N TRP A 39 7.24 16.23 -18.26
CA TRP A 39 5.99 15.54 -18.56
C TRP A 39 5.03 15.63 -17.39
N HIS A 40 3.75 15.61 -17.71
CA HIS A 40 2.67 15.69 -16.74
C HIS A 40 1.77 14.46 -16.83
N ILE A 41 1.40 13.92 -15.68
CA ILE A 41 0.40 12.87 -15.52
C ILE A 41 -0.72 13.43 -14.67
N ASP A 42 -1.94 13.38 -15.17
CA ASP A 42 -3.16 13.78 -14.46
C ASP A 42 -4.20 12.66 -14.63
N PRO A 43 -4.46 11.85 -13.59
CA PRO A 43 -5.36 10.71 -13.70
C PRO A 43 -6.81 11.10 -13.96
N ASP A 44 -7.19 12.32 -13.60
CA ASP A 44 -8.57 12.80 -13.75
C ASP A 44 -8.82 13.46 -15.12
N LYS A 45 -7.86 14.26 -15.61
CA LYS A 45 -8.02 15.11 -16.80
C LYS A 45 -7.17 14.70 -17.98
N GLY A 46 -6.17 13.84 -17.76
CA GLY A 46 -5.20 13.44 -18.78
C GLY A 46 -5.77 12.48 -19.82
N ASN A 47 -4.99 12.29 -20.88
CA ASN A 47 -5.23 11.31 -21.93
C ASN A 47 -3.88 10.77 -22.43
N ASP A 48 -3.70 9.46 -22.44
CA ASP A 48 -2.42 8.83 -22.83
C ASP A 48 -2.05 9.01 -24.31
N GLY A 49 -2.97 9.46 -25.13
CA GLY A 49 -2.69 9.90 -26.50
C GLY A 49 -2.10 11.31 -26.63
N ASN A 50 -2.05 12.07 -25.54
CA ASN A 50 -1.47 13.41 -25.52
C ASN A 50 0.07 13.36 -25.52
N PRO A 51 0.77 14.46 -25.86
CA PRO A 51 2.23 14.53 -25.77
C PRO A 51 2.77 14.57 -24.31
N GLY A 52 1.94 14.85 -23.31
CA GLY A 52 2.34 14.92 -21.91
C GLY A 52 3.16 16.15 -21.49
N THR A 53 3.43 17.08 -22.40
CA THR A 53 4.42 18.17 -22.22
C THR A 53 3.92 19.40 -21.48
N SER A 54 2.66 19.43 -21.08
CA SER A 54 2.06 20.50 -20.27
C SER A 54 0.91 19.96 -19.40
N PRO A 55 0.45 20.70 -18.38
CA PRO A 55 -0.73 20.29 -17.60
C PRO A 55 -1.99 20.10 -18.43
N SER A 56 -2.17 20.91 -19.49
CA SER A 56 -3.35 20.79 -20.37
C SER A 56 -3.27 19.63 -21.36
N THR A 57 -2.09 19.09 -21.59
CA THR A 57 -1.84 17.95 -22.47
C THR A 57 -1.27 16.75 -21.69
N ALA A 58 -1.59 16.67 -20.39
CA ALA A 58 -1.11 15.62 -19.52
C ALA A 58 -1.52 14.21 -20.00
N TRP A 59 -0.70 13.22 -19.69
CA TRP A 59 -1.07 11.82 -19.79
C TRP A 59 -2.06 11.46 -18.69
N LYS A 60 -2.89 10.46 -18.93
CA LYS A 60 -3.82 9.95 -17.93
C LYS A 60 -3.16 8.98 -16.95
N SER A 61 -2.20 8.20 -17.42
CA SER A 61 -1.57 7.15 -16.63
C SER A 61 -0.05 7.18 -16.73
N MET A 62 0.61 6.29 -15.97
CA MET A 62 2.06 6.09 -16.04
C MET A 62 2.50 5.35 -17.33
N ALA A 63 1.58 4.79 -18.11
CA ALA A 63 1.92 3.94 -19.25
C ALA A 63 2.80 4.62 -20.31
N PRO A 64 2.58 5.87 -20.71
CA PRO A 64 3.50 6.54 -21.64
C PRO A 64 4.88 6.79 -21.03
N ALA A 65 4.96 7.17 -19.73
CA ALA A 65 6.23 7.36 -19.04
C ALA A 65 7.04 6.07 -18.92
N ASN A 66 6.37 4.93 -18.75
CA ASN A 66 7.00 3.61 -18.70
C ASN A 66 7.65 3.19 -20.03
N ARG A 67 7.38 3.88 -21.12
CA ARG A 67 8.01 3.65 -22.44
C ARG A 67 9.26 4.52 -22.65
N LEU A 68 9.65 5.29 -21.63
CA LEU A 68 10.83 6.15 -21.70
C LEU A 68 11.99 5.55 -20.92
N ILE A 69 13.20 5.81 -21.40
CA ILE A 69 14.42 5.83 -20.60
C ILE A 69 14.69 7.29 -20.31
N MET A 70 14.44 7.70 -19.07
CA MET A 70 14.58 9.10 -18.68
C MET A 70 16.05 9.53 -18.62
N ALA A 71 16.33 10.77 -18.96
CA ALA A 71 17.66 11.31 -19.06
C ALA A 71 17.86 12.52 -18.15
N ARG A 72 19.07 13.02 -18.13
CA ARG A 72 19.51 14.17 -17.33
C ARG A 72 18.53 15.35 -17.41
N GLY A 73 18.05 15.83 -16.25
CA GLY A 73 17.16 16.98 -16.12
C GLY A 73 15.70 16.72 -16.45
N ASP A 74 15.34 15.49 -16.83
CA ASP A 74 13.95 15.12 -17.04
C ASP A 74 13.14 15.21 -15.75
N THR A 75 11.91 15.67 -15.86
CA THR A 75 10.98 15.76 -14.74
C THR A 75 9.64 15.14 -15.14
N LEU A 76 9.14 14.25 -14.29
CA LEU A 76 7.78 13.71 -14.37
C LEU A 76 6.96 14.32 -13.23
N VAL A 77 5.98 15.15 -13.57
CA VAL A 77 5.04 15.78 -12.64
C VAL A 77 3.78 14.95 -12.56
N ILE A 78 3.48 14.41 -11.39
CA ILE A 78 2.34 13.53 -11.16
C ILE A 78 1.31 14.27 -10.32
N HIS A 79 0.12 14.47 -10.86
CA HIS A 79 -1.00 15.08 -10.16
C HIS A 79 -1.69 14.07 -9.25
N PRO A 80 -2.29 14.51 -8.11
CA PRO A 80 -3.02 13.62 -7.20
C PRO A 80 -4.22 12.98 -7.89
N GLY A 81 -4.68 11.86 -7.35
CA GLY A 81 -5.83 11.11 -7.85
C GLY A 81 -5.60 9.60 -7.82
N GLU A 82 -6.45 8.83 -8.52
CA GLU A 82 -6.38 7.38 -8.56
C GLU A 82 -5.52 6.90 -9.74
N HIS A 83 -4.41 6.23 -9.44
CA HIS A 83 -3.48 5.70 -10.43
C HIS A 83 -3.74 4.22 -10.68
N ALA A 84 -4.20 3.89 -11.89
CA ALA A 84 -4.47 2.53 -12.32
C ALA A 84 -3.27 1.82 -12.97
N VAL A 85 -2.12 2.48 -13.07
CA VAL A 85 -0.90 1.92 -13.67
C VAL A 85 0.29 2.28 -12.79
N SER A 86 1.15 1.32 -12.51
CA SER A 86 2.39 1.53 -11.76
C SER A 86 3.41 2.33 -12.58
N LEU A 87 4.29 3.03 -11.88
CA LEU A 87 5.46 3.64 -12.53
C LEU A 87 6.62 2.65 -12.55
N ALA A 88 7.09 2.28 -13.73
CA ALA A 88 8.28 1.47 -13.96
C ALA A 88 9.35 2.32 -14.64
N LEU A 89 10.22 2.94 -13.85
CA LEU A 89 11.18 3.91 -14.32
C LEU A 89 12.55 3.28 -14.58
N MET A 90 13.10 3.59 -15.74
CA MET A 90 14.51 3.45 -16.07
C MET A 90 15.08 4.82 -16.44
N GLY A 91 16.32 5.10 -16.07
CA GLY A 91 16.93 6.37 -16.48
C GLY A 91 18.17 6.74 -15.72
N GLU A 92 18.90 7.70 -16.27
CA GLU A 92 20.11 8.22 -15.66
C GLU A 92 20.15 9.74 -15.73
N GLY A 93 20.08 10.37 -14.55
CA GLY A 93 20.37 11.78 -14.37
C GLY A 93 21.83 12.05 -14.10
N SER A 94 22.15 13.29 -13.74
CA SER A 94 23.44 13.65 -13.16
C SER A 94 23.24 14.24 -11.76
N LYS A 95 24.32 14.41 -11.00
CA LYS A 95 24.23 15.05 -9.66
C LYS A 95 23.66 16.47 -9.73
N GLN A 96 23.99 17.22 -10.80
CA GLN A 96 23.55 18.60 -11.01
C GLN A 96 22.15 18.68 -11.65
N ALA A 97 21.79 17.67 -12.43
CA ALA A 97 20.52 17.58 -13.15
C ALA A 97 19.95 16.16 -13.03
N PRO A 98 19.41 15.78 -11.85
CA PRO A 98 18.82 14.46 -11.65
C PRO A 98 17.57 14.28 -12.50
N VAL A 99 17.16 13.04 -12.69
CA VAL A 99 15.78 12.74 -13.10
C VAL A 99 14.88 12.95 -11.88
N THR A 100 13.82 13.72 -12.04
CA THR A 100 12.91 14.08 -10.93
C THR A 100 11.52 13.49 -11.16
N ILE A 101 11.02 12.75 -10.19
CA ILE A 101 9.63 12.32 -10.09
C ILE A 101 8.98 13.16 -9.02
N ARG A 102 8.15 14.10 -9.43
CA ARG A 102 7.49 15.07 -8.53
C ARG A 102 6.04 14.73 -8.36
N PHE A 103 5.68 14.28 -7.18
CA PHE A 103 4.29 14.14 -6.78
C PHE A 103 3.76 15.48 -6.27
N MET A 104 2.74 16.00 -6.93
CA MET A 104 2.09 17.25 -6.50
C MET A 104 1.36 17.06 -5.17
N PRO A 105 1.17 18.13 -4.38
CA PRO A 105 0.44 18.02 -3.11
C PRO A 105 -0.94 17.39 -3.29
N GLY A 106 -1.28 16.44 -2.41
CA GLY A 106 -2.54 15.69 -2.42
C GLY A 106 -2.34 14.20 -2.23
N ARG A 107 -3.42 13.44 -2.43
CA ARG A 107 -3.44 11.98 -2.26
C ARG A 107 -3.25 11.28 -3.59
N HIS A 108 -2.26 10.41 -3.67
CA HIS A 108 -1.96 9.58 -4.83
C HIS A 108 -2.31 8.12 -4.50
N ILE A 109 -3.46 7.64 -4.96
CA ILE A 109 -3.99 6.33 -4.62
C ILE A 109 -3.63 5.34 -5.73
N PHE A 110 -2.80 4.35 -5.41
CA PHE A 110 -2.47 3.27 -6.33
C PHE A 110 -3.41 2.09 -6.13
N LYS A 111 -4.20 1.77 -7.18
CA LYS A 111 -5.25 0.74 -7.16
C LYS A 111 -4.65 -0.65 -7.29
N HIS A 112 -4.81 -1.50 -6.29
CA HIS A 112 -4.15 -2.81 -6.19
C HIS A 112 -4.31 -3.70 -7.44
N GLY A 113 -5.52 -3.83 -7.96
CA GLY A 113 -5.82 -4.74 -9.07
C GLY A 113 -5.17 -4.39 -10.42
N ALA A 114 -4.60 -3.19 -10.53
CA ALA A 114 -3.98 -2.67 -11.76
C ALA A 114 -2.47 -2.45 -11.63
N LEU A 115 -1.88 -2.81 -10.48
CA LEU A 115 -0.45 -2.64 -10.26
C LEU A 115 0.35 -3.73 -10.98
N MET A 116 1.55 -3.33 -11.42
CA MET A 116 2.55 -4.29 -11.90
C MET A 116 2.86 -5.33 -10.83
N THR A 117 3.17 -6.52 -11.27
CA THR A 117 3.65 -7.57 -10.38
C THR A 117 5.05 -8.01 -10.76
N GLY A 118 5.82 -8.44 -9.78
CA GLY A 118 7.15 -8.99 -9.95
C GLY A 118 7.45 -10.00 -8.86
N LYS A 119 8.59 -10.69 -8.99
CA LYS A 119 9.04 -11.67 -8.00
C LYS A 119 10.34 -11.22 -7.34
N PRO A 120 10.35 -10.08 -6.63
CA PRO A 120 11.53 -9.67 -5.89
C PRO A 120 11.83 -10.72 -4.82
N GLN A 121 13.06 -11.17 -4.76
CA GLN A 121 13.48 -12.16 -3.77
C GLN A 121 13.76 -11.47 -2.42
N ILE A 122 12.70 -11.22 -1.67
CA ILE A 122 12.76 -10.58 -0.37
C ILE A 122 13.24 -11.61 0.66
N SER A 123 14.39 -11.39 1.27
CA SER A 123 14.90 -12.23 2.35
C SER A 123 14.05 -12.09 3.61
N ASN A 124 14.13 -13.07 4.50
CA ASN A 124 13.37 -13.09 5.74
C ASN A 124 11.83 -13.00 5.56
N THR A 125 11.36 -13.35 4.36
CA THR A 125 9.96 -13.70 4.18
C THR A 125 9.81 -15.18 4.50
N ASN A 126 8.86 -15.51 5.33
CA ASN A 126 8.60 -16.90 5.70
C ASN A 126 7.57 -17.57 4.80
N ASP A 127 7.03 -16.84 3.82
CA ASP A 127 5.89 -17.30 3.04
C ASP A 127 5.96 -16.86 1.58
N ALA A 128 5.55 -17.76 0.70
CA ALA A 128 5.28 -17.49 -0.70
C ALA A 128 6.36 -16.66 -1.44
N PRO A 129 7.65 -17.03 -1.38
CA PRO A 129 8.73 -16.27 -2.04
C PRO A 129 8.59 -16.24 -3.56
N ASN A 130 7.89 -17.20 -4.14
CA ASN A 130 7.66 -17.31 -5.58
C ASN A 130 6.36 -16.67 -6.07
N GLU A 131 5.51 -16.20 -5.15
CA GLU A 131 4.29 -15.47 -5.53
C GLU A 131 4.64 -14.06 -6.01
N PRO A 132 4.03 -13.58 -7.10
CA PRO A 132 4.21 -12.21 -7.55
C PRO A 132 3.78 -11.20 -6.48
N LYS A 133 4.54 -10.11 -6.35
CA LYS A 133 4.24 -8.98 -5.47
C LYS A 133 3.82 -7.78 -6.30
N ALA A 134 2.70 -7.16 -5.94
CA ALA A 134 2.28 -5.90 -6.55
C ALA A 134 3.22 -4.75 -6.13
N MET A 135 3.48 -3.80 -7.02
CA MET A 135 4.38 -2.67 -6.79
C MET A 135 3.78 -1.40 -7.39
N ALA A 136 3.79 -0.29 -6.64
CA ALA A 136 3.32 1.00 -7.16
C ALA A 136 4.39 1.72 -7.99
N VAL A 137 5.61 1.77 -7.48
CA VAL A 137 6.75 2.37 -8.17
C VAL A 137 7.90 1.35 -8.22
N ARG A 138 8.47 1.13 -9.39
CA ARG A 138 9.67 0.33 -9.57
C ARG A 138 10.74 1.16 -10.26
N LEU A 139 11.91 1.25 -9.64
CA LEU A 139 13.10 1.86 -10.21
C LEU A 139 14.08 0.74 -10.56
N MET A 140 14.47 0.66 -11.82
CA MET A 140 15.36 -0.38 -12.34
C MET A 140 16.54 0.23 -13.05
N GLU A 141 17.75 -0.20 -12.70
CA GLU A 141 18.98 0.28 -13.38
C GLU A 141 19.00 1.81 -13.51
N ALA A 142 18.60 2.50 -12.44
CA ALA A 142 18.40 3.94 -12.45
C ALA A 142 19.46 4.65 -11.60
N LYS A 143 19.90 5.83 -12.05
CA LYS A 143 20.95 6.59 -11.38
C LYS A 143 20.65 8.09 -11.29
N ASN A 144 20.99 8.68 -10.13
CA ASN A 144 20.71 10.09 -9.82
C ASN A 144 19.23 10.43 -10.01
N ILE A 145 18.38 9.77 -9.24
CA ILE A 145 16.92 9.92 -9.27
C ILE A 145 16.46 10.63 -8.01
N ARG A 146 15.48 11.51 -8.16
CA ARG A 146 14.79 12.17 -7.04
C ARG A 146 13.30 11.90 -7.10
N LEU A 147 12.77 11.31 -6.04
CA LEU A 147 11.32 11.25 -5.78
C LEU A 147 11.00 12.33 -4.77
N GLU A 148 10.13 13.26 -5.09
CA GLU A 148 9.84 14.38 -4.20
C GLU A 148 8.36 14.71 -4.12
N GLY A 149 7.97 15.20 -2.95
CA GLY A 149 6.65 15.78 -2.65
C GLY A 149 6.78 16.94 -1.69
N LYS A 150 5.68 17.53 -1.31
CA LYS A 150 5.62 18.57 -0.28
C LYS A 150 5.43 17.90 1.09
N PRO A 151 6.36 18.07 2.04
CA PRO A 151 6.25 17.46 3.37
C PRO A 151 4.91 17.75 4.04
N GLY A 152 4.26 16.71 4.58
CA GLY A 152 2.97 16.82 5.26
C GLY A 152 1.78 17.14 4.35
N ALA A 153 1.97 17.16 3.02
CA ALA A 153 0.91 17.48 2.06
C ALA A 153 0.87 16.56 0.84
N THR A 154 1.78 15.60 0.74
CA THR A 154 1.83 14.66 -0.38
C THR A 154 1.86 13.24 0.15
N ASP A 155 0.79 12.48 -0.07
CA ASP A 155 0.62 11.11 0.41
C ASP A 155 0.51 10.13 -0.75
N ILE A 156 1.34 9.09 -0.71
CA ILE A 156 1.27 7.91 -1.58
C ILE A 156 0.51 6.83 -0.83
N LEU A 157 -0.66 6.46 -1.34
CA LEU A 157 -1.57 5.53 -0.71
C LEU A 157 -1.70 4.26 -1.54
N LEU A 158 -1.57 3.11 -0.89
CA LEU A 158 -1.89 1.82 -1.51
C LEU A 158 -3.28 1.36 -1.12
N GLU A 159 -4.08 0.94 -2.09
CA GLU A 159 -5.40 0.38 -1.82
C GLU A 159 -5.33 -0.98 -1.12
N GLY A 160 -4.30 -1.76 -1.36
CA GLY A 160 -4.13 -3.12 -0.81
C GLY A 160 -2.67 -3.52 -0.65
N LYS A 161 -2.45 -4.83 -0.47
CA LYS A 161 -1.10 -5.37 -0.24
C LYS A 161 -0.18 -5.19 -1.46
N ALA A 162 0.75 -4.24 -1.38
CA ALA A 162 1.73 -3.96 -2.41
C ALA A 162 3.01 -3.33 -1.82
N ILE A 163 4.06 -3.25 -2.63
CA ILE A 163 5.30 -2.53 -2.34
C ILE A 163 5.14 -1.09 -2.86
N PHE A 164 5.42 -0.09 -2.02
CA PHE A 164 5.39 1.32 -2.43
C PHE A 164 6.47 1.63 -3.45
N VAL A 165 7.72 1.32 -3.11
CA VAL A 165 8.86 1.55 -4.00
C VAL A 165 9.78 0.33 -3.97
N CYS A 166 9.96 -0.28 -5.13
CA CYS A 166 10.93 -1.35 -5.38
C CYS A 166 12.12 -0.74 -6.14
N MET A 167 13.32 -0.85 -5.58
CA MET A 167 14.55 -0.29 -6.13
C MET A 167 15.53 -1.43 -6.39
N GLU A 168 15.89 -1.64 -7.66
CA GLU A 168 16.77 -2.73 -8.06
C GLU A 168 17.92 -2.16 -8.92
N HIS A 169 19.16 -2.37 -8.47
CA HIS A 169 20.37 -1.89 -9.14
C HIS A 169 20.37 -0.36 -9.37
N VAL A 170 19.98 0.39 -8.33
CA VAL A 170 19.94 1.85 -8.40
C VAL A 170 21.07 2.51 -7.64
N GLU A 171 21.44 3.73 -8.04
CA GLU A 171 22.50 4.51 -7.43
C GLU A 171 22.10 5.99 -7.28
N ASN A 172 22.42 6.58 -6.11
CA ASN A 172 22.13 7.98 -5.81
C ASN A 172 20.65 8.32 -5.97
N VAL A 173 19.81 7.69 -5.19
CA VAL A 173 18.34 7.93 -5.17
C VAL A 173 17.96 8.67 -3.90
N SER A 174 17.12 9.69 -4.01
CA SER A 174 16.56 10.38 -2.85
C SER A 174 15.04 10.36 -2.88
N LEU A 175 14.44 10.11 -1.72
CA LEU A 175 13.02 10.28 -1.44
C LEU A 175 12.89 11.44 -0.46
N ASN A 176 12.08 12.42 -0.78
CA ASN A 176 11.96 13.63 0.03
C ASN A 176 10.52 14.12 0.12
N GLY A 177 10.03 14.36 1.35
CA GLY A 177 8.77 15.01 1.61
C GLY A 177 7.52 14.21 1.25
N LEU A 178 7.60 12.88 1.28
CA LEU A 178 6.52 11.97 0.93
C LEU A 178 5.96 11.25 2.16
N GLY A 179 4.65 11.19 2.27
CA GLY A 179 3.92 10.29 3.16
C GLY A 179 3.59 8.98 2.44
N PHE A 180 3.68 7.86 3.17
CA PHE A 180 3.37 6.53 2.65
C PHE A 180 2.44 5.81 3.62
N ASP A 181 1.26 5.44 3.15
CA ASP A 181 0.23 4.80 3.96
C ASP A 181 -0.64 3.88 3.12
N TYR A 182 -1.47 3.09 3.76
CA TYR A 182 -2.52 2.32 3.09
C TYR A 182 -3.85 3.07 3.15
N LEU A 183 -4.65 2.95 2.09
CA LEU A 183 -6.01 3.46 2.07
C LEU A 183 -6.87 2.81 3.16
N HIS A 184 -6.62 1.52 3.40
CA HIS A 184 -7.16 0.72 4.49
C HIS A 184 -6.01 0.00 5.19
N PRO A 185 -5.86 0.13 6.52
CA PRO A 185 -4.81 -0.57 7.25
C PRO A 185 -4.79 -2.07 6.94
N THR A 186 -3.60 -2.62 6.72
CA THR A 186 -3.42 -4.05 6.43
C THR A 186 -3.29 -4.89 7.70
N MET A 187 -3.93 -4.46 8.76
CA MET A 187 -3.99 -5.12 10.07
C MET A 187 -5.39 -5.00 10.64
N GLY A 188 -5.73 -5.92 11.55
CA GLY A 188 -6.97 -5.86 12.31
C GLY A 188 -6.77 -5.13 13.63
N GLU A 189 -7.75 -4.33 14.01
CA GLU A 189 -7.76 -3.64 15.28
C GLU A 189 -9.19 -3.51 15.82
N PHE A 190 -9.34 -3.60 17.14
CA PHE A 190 -10.54 -3.16 17.83
C PHE A 190 -10.21 -2.60 19.21
N LEU A 191 -11.02 -1.67 19.69
CA LEU A 191 -10.98 -1.11 21.02
C LEU A 191 -12.02 -1.78 21.91
N VAL A 192 -11.61 -2.34 23.03
CA VAL A 192 -12.53 -2.90 24.02
C VAL A 192 -13.25 -1.76 24.75
N THR A 193 -14.58 -1.78 24.71
CA THR A 193 -15.44 -0.76 25.34
C THR A 193 -16.07 -1.23 26.64
N GLU A 194 -16.34 -2.53 26.74
CA GLU A 194 -17.04 -3.12 27.88
C GLU A 194 -16.63 -4.58 28.07
N VAL A 195 -16.62 -5.05 29.30
CA VAL A 195 -16.41 -6.47 29.63
C VAL A 195 -17.45 -6.88 30.68
N GLU A 196 -18.25 -7.90 30.38
CA GLU A 196 -19.28 -8.45 31.24
C GLU A 196 -19.26 -9.98 31.19
N GLY A 197 -18.92 -10.61 32.31
CA GLY A 197 -18.80 -12.07 32.41
C GLY A 197 -17.75 -12.64 31.43
N ASP A 198 -18.22 -13.50 30.55
CA ASP A 198 -17.42 -14.16 29.52
C ASP A 198 -17.37 -13.38 28.19
N THR A 199 -17.97 -12.21 28.14
CA THR A 199 -18.16 -11.43 26.91
C THR A 199 -17.53 -10.07 27.01
N MET A 200 -16.80 -9.67 25.97
CA MET A 200 -16.34 -8.30 25.78
C MET A 200 -17.02 -7.69 24.54
N LYS A 201 -17.37 -6.40 24.63
CA LYS A 201 -17.81 -5.58 23.52
C LYS A 201 -16.66 -4.72 23.04
N ALA A 202 -16.59 -4.52 21.74
CA ALA A 202 -15.51 -3.75 21.14
C ALA A 202 -15.98 -2.97 19.92
N THR A 203 -15.23 -1.88 19.61
CA THR A 203 -15.43 -1.07 18.42
C THR A 203 -14.25 -1.26 17.48
N ILE A 204 -14.53 -1.54 16.23
CA ILE A 204 -13.55 -1.59 15.15
C ILE A 204 -13.43 -0.16 14.57
N PRO A 205 -12.22 0.42 14.50
CA PRO A 205 -12.02 1.75 13.93
C PRO A 205 -12.47 1.84 12.46
N ASP A 206 -12.92 3.01 12.05
CA ASP A 206 -13.26 3.29 10.67
C ASP A 206 -12.07 3.04 9.74
N GLY A 207 -12.36 2.56 8.54
CA GLY A 207 -11.34 2.27 7.54
C GLY A 207 -10.72 0.86 7.62
N ILE A 208 -10.92 0.13 8.71
CA ILE A 208 -10.51 -1.28 8.80
C ILE A 208 -11.60 -2.17 8.19
N LEU A 209 -11.22 -2.97 7.20
CA LEU A 209 -12.13 -3.87 6.51
C LEU A 209 -12.20 -5.22 7.22
N TYR A 210 -13.41 -5.71 7.46
CA TYR A 210 -13.64 -6.97 8.16
C TYR A 210 -14.94 -7.64 7.74
N THR A 211 -15.06 -8.92 8.09
CA THR A 211 -16.30 -9.71 7.96
C THR A 211 -16.48 -10.57 9.21
N VAL A 212 -17.69 -10.58 9.76
CA VAL A 212 -18.10 -11.54 10.80
C VAL A 212 -19.00 -12.58 10.16
N LYS A 213 -18.55 -13.84 10.16
CA LYS A 213 -19.30 -14.97 9.61
C LYS A 213 -19.09 -16.22 10.45
N ASP A 214 -20.18 -16.97 10.71
CA ASP A 214 -20.15 -18.23 11.46
C ASP A 214 -19.39 -18.15 12.80
N GLY A 215 -19.54 -17.02 13.49
CA GLY A 215 -18.87 -16.75 14.77
C GLY A 215 -17.39 -16.42 14.68
N ASN A 216 -16.86 -16.16 13.49
CA ASN A 216 -15.46 -15.79 13.24
C ASN A 216 -15.34 -14.36 12.73
N LEU A 217 -14.30 -13.67 13.13
CA LEU A 217 -13.89 -12.37 12.61
C LEU A 217 -12.72 -12.56 11.64
N THR A 218 -12.91 -12.11 10.41
CA THR A 218 -11.88 -12.11 9.37
C THR A 218 -11.58 -10.67 8.97
N TRP A 219 -10.32 -10.29 9.06
CA TRP A 219 -9.78 -9.06 8.54
C TRP A 219 -9.38 -9.25 7.08
N HIS A 220 -9.67 -8.30 6.23
CA HIS A 220 -9.37 -8.43 4.80
C HIS A 220 -9.14 -7.09 4.11
N GLY A 221 -8.66 -7.17 2.89
CA GLY A 221 -8.48 -6.06 1.97
C GLY A 221 -7.95 -6.57 0.63
N PRO A 222 -7.79 -5.72 -0.37
CA PRO A 222 -7.26 -6.15 -1.66
C PRO A 222 -5.91 -6.84 -1.51
N GLY A 223 -5.84 -8.12 -1.92
CA GLY A 223 -4.64 -8.94 -1.89
C GLY A 223 -4.27 -9.56 -0.55
N TRP A 224 -5.15 -9.49 0.48
CA TRP A 224 -4.89 -10.12 1.77
C TRP A 224 -6.16 -10.42 2.56
N GLU A 225 -6.10 -11.47 3.36
CA GLU A 225 -7.09 -11.77 4.39
C GLU A 225 -6.46 -12.63 5.50
N PHE A 226 -6.97 -12.53 6.72
CA PHE A 226 -6.61 -13.42 7.81
C PHE A 226 -7.65 -13.36 8.94
N ARG A 227 -7.78 -14.45 9.72
CA ARG A 227 -8.68 -14.52 10.86
C ARG A 227 -8.09 -13.84 12.08
N MET A 228 -8.98 -13.35 12.96
CA MET A 228 -8.61 -12.93 14.30
C MET A 228 -7.89 -14.06 15.03
N GLY A 229 -6.79 -13.75 15.70
CA GLY A 229 -5.98 -14.73 16.46
C GLY A 229 -4.48 -14.58 16.19
N GLY A 230 -3.71 -15.55 16.66
CA GLY A 230 -2.29 -15.68 16.35
C GLY A 230 -1.42 -14.54 16.88
N TYR A 231 -0.87 -13.74 15.99
CA TYR A 231 0.05 -12.66 16.34
C TYR A 231 -0.70 -11.39 16.71
N SER A 232 -1.08 -11.30 17.99
CA SER A 232 -1.75 -10.12 18.53
C SER A 232 -0.85 -9.32 19.46
N LYS A 233 -1.20 -8.07 19.64
CA LYS A 233 -0.66 -7.15 20.64
C LYS A 233 -1.79 -6.39 21.30
N VAL A 234 -1.63 -6.10 22.57
CA VAL A 234 -2.55 -5.28 23.35
C VAL A 234 -1.84 -4.00 23.76
N PHE A 235 -2.51 -2.88 23.54
CA PHE A 235 -2.04 -1.56 23.93
C PHE A 235 -3.08 -0.88 24.81
N ASP A 236 -2.63 -0.07 25.73
CA ASP A 236 -3.45 0.96 26.34
C ASP A 236 -3.73 2.03 25.31
N SER A 237 -5.01 2.28 24.96
CA SER A 237 -5.38 3.16 23.88
C SER A 237 -5.10 4.64 24.15
N ALA A 238 -5.06 5.04 25.42
CA ALA A 238 -4.82 6.43 25.81
C ALA A 238 -3.33 6.80 25.76
N SER A 239 -2.45 5.87 26.18
CA SER A 239 -1.01 6.10 26.24
C SER A 239 -0.22 5.48 25.08
N GLY A 240 -0.83 4.59 24.31
CA GLY A 240 -0.14 3.78 23.30
C GLY A 240 0.83 2.76 23.87
N THR A 241 0.81 2.53 25.18
CA THR A 241 1.76 1.64 25.86
C THR A 241 1.42 0.17 25.61
N PHE A 242 2.43 -0.61 25.20
CA PHE A 242 2.29 -2.06 25.03
C PHE A 242 1.99 -2.75 26.37
N GLN A 243 0.89 -3.53 26.39
CA GLN A 243 0.38 -4.20 27.59
C GLN A 243 0.55 -5.73 27.55
N GLY A 244 0.97 -6.28 26.42
CA GLY A 244 1.14 -7.71 26.27
C GLY A 244 0.52 -8.29 25.01
N ARG A 245 0.21 -9.58 25.05
CA ARG A 245 -0.44 -10.31 23.98
C ARG A 245 -1.81 -10.78 24.42
N PHE A 246 -2.70 -10.95 23.50
CA PHE A 246 -4.01 -11.51 23.69
C PHE A 246 -4.20 -12.72 22.77
N ASP A 247 -4.54 -13.85 23.35
CA ASP A 247 -4.97 -15.03 22.61
C ASP A 247 -6.49 -15.13 22.73
N PRO A 248 -7.24 -14.98 21.63
CA PRO A 248 -8.68 -15.11 21.66
C PRO A 248 -9.17 -16.52 21.99
N GLY A 249 -8.32 -17.56 21.88
CA GLY A 249 -8.70 -18.93 22.15
C GLY A 249 -9.97 -19.37 21.39
N LYS A 250 -10.89 -20.04 22.09
CA LYS A 250 -12.20 -20.42 21.53
C LYS A 250 -13.24 -19.33 21.82
N THR A 251 -13.43 -18.45 20.86
CA THR A 251 -14.43 -17.37 20.94
C THR A 251 -15.52 -17.51 19.90
N VAL A 252 -16.65 -16.87 20.15
CA VAL A 252 -17.72 -16.61 19.18
C VAL A 252 -17.87 -15.11 19.04
N ILE A 253 -17.77 -14.63 17.82
CA ILE A 253 -17.88 -13.21 17.51
C ILE A 253 -19.21 -12.96 16.82
N ARG A 254 -19.88 -11.89 17.24
CA ARG A 254 -21.11 -11.39 16.61
C ARG A 254 -20.96 -9.92 16.31
N GLU A 255 -21.41 -9.51 15.15
CA GLU A 255 -21.58 -8.11 14.84
C GLU A 255 -22.87 -7.61 15.48
N LEU A 256 -22.77 -6.56 16.28
CA LEU A 256 -23.90 -5.91 16.96
C LEU A 256 -24.50 -4.81 16.08
N SER A 257 -23.65 -4.08 15.41
CA SER A 257 -23.94 -3.08 14.39
C SER A 257 -22.65 -2.79 13.62
N PRO A 258 -22.67 -2.10 12.47
CA PRO A 258 -21.45 -1.77 11.74
C PRO A 258 -20.38 -1.15 12.66
N GLY A 259 -19.18 -1.75 12.66
CA GLY A 259 -18.06 -1.35 13.50
C GLY A 259 -18.17 -1.77 14.98
N LYS A 260 -19.24 -2.45 15.42
CA LYS A 260 -19.38 -2.89 16.82
C LYS A 260 -19.55 -4.40 16.90
N ILE A 261 -18.73 -5.04 17.69
CA ILE A 261 -18.73 -6.49 17.85
C ILE A 261 -18.86 -6.91 19.33
N SER A 262 -19.35 -8.12 19.56
CA SER A 262 -19.19 -8.85 20.80
C SER A 262 -18.27 -10.05 20.58
N VAL A 263 -17.40 -10.33 21.53
CA VAL A 263 -16.49 -11.47 21.57
C VAL A 263 -16.80 -12.27 22.84
N THR A 264 -17.46 -13.41 22.69
CA THR A 264 -17.85 -14.29 23.81
C THR A 264 -16.88 -15.46 23.88
N PHE A 265 -16.29 -15.69 25.03
CA PHE A 265 -15.37 -16.78 25.30
C PHE A 265 -16.14 -18.05 25.63
N LYS A 266 -15.86 -19.16 24.95
CA LYS A 266 -16.41 -20.48 25.25
C LYS A 266 -15.66 -21.18 26.37
N GLU A 267 -14.42 -20.82 26.58
CA GLU A 267 -13.52 -21.33 27.60
C GLU A 267 -12.69 -20.17 28.17
N GLY A 268 -12.57 -20.09 29.49
CA GLY A 268 -11.86 -18.99 30.15
C GLY A 268 -12.65 -17.70 30.24
N SER A 269 -11.96 -16.59 30.42
CA SER A 269 -12.53 -15.26 30.58
C SER A 269 -11.73 -14.24 29.79
N PRO A 270 -12.34 -13.10 29.41
CA PRO A 270 -11.60 -12.00 28.79
C PRO A 270 -10.43 -11.54 29.67
N THR A 271 -9.23 -11.46 29.10
CA THR A 271 -8.05 -10.89 29.80
C THR A 271 -7.85 -9.42 29.48
N MET A 272 -8.52 -8.92 28.44
CA MET A 272 -8.52 -7.50 28.08
C MET A 272 -9.54 -6.72 28.91
N LYS A 273 -9.28 -5.42 29.04
CA LYS A 273 -10.09 -4.47 29.81
C LYS A 273 -10.59 -3.33 28.90
N PRO A 274 -11.69 -2.65 29.26
CA PRO A 274 -12.11 -1.42 28.58
C PRO A 274 -10.95 -0.42 28.49
N GLY A 275 -10.81 0.22 27.32
CA GLY A 275 -9.72 1.15 27.02
C GLY A 275 -8.46 0.49 26.46
N GLN A 276 -8.45 -0.82 26.29
CA GLN A 276 -7.35 -1.52 25.61
C GLN A 276 -7.68 -1.78 24.14
N SER A 277 -6.70 -1.52 23.28
CA SER A 277 -6.75 -1.88 21.88
C SER A 277 -6.09 -3.23 21.62
N TYR A 278 -6.80 -4.07 20.90
CA TYR A 278 -6.26 -5.28 20.30
C TYR A 278 -5.77 -4.97 18.90
N GLN A 279 -4.54 -5.33 18.58
CA GLN A 279 -3.98 -5.25 17.25
C GLN A 279 -3.53 -6.63 16.78
N ASN A 280 -3.93 -6.99 15.57
CA ASN A 280 -3.62 -8.29 14.99
C ASN A 280 -3.13 -8.11 13.55
N ARG A 281 -2.06 -8.78 13.20
CA ARG A 281 -1.53 -8.79 11.84
C ARG A 281 -1.51 -10.19 11.26
N ASN A 282 -1.46 -10.27 9.94
CA ASN A 282 -1.18 -11.53 9.27
C ASN A 282 0.18 -12.09 9.74
N THR A 283 0.25 -13.41 9.91
CA THR A 283 1.51 -14.11 10.16
C THR A 283 2.41 -14.10 8.92
N ARG A 284 1.83 -14.08 7.73
CA ARG A 284 2.56 -13.95 6.46
C ARG A 284 3.22 -12.57 6.35
N ARG A 285 4.52 -12.56 6.10
CA ARG A 285 5.32 -11.35 5.86
C ARG A 285 5.97 -11.42 4.48
N ASP A 286 5.19 -11.81 3.50
CA ASP A 286 5.61 -12.05 2.12
C ASP A 286 5.72 -10.76 1.29
N CYS A 287 5.37 -9.63 1.87
CA CYS A 287 5.47 -8.31 1.25
C CYS A 287 6.12 -7.34 2.24
N CYS A 288 6.85 -6.36 1.73
CA CYS A 288 7.38 -5.23 2.51
C CYS A 288 6.87 -3.92 1.94
N GLY A 289 6.97 -2.84 2.73
CA GLY A 289 6.62 -1.50 2.24
C GLY A 289 7.57 -1.04 1.15
N PHE A 290 8.87 -1.23 1.38
CA PHE A 290 9.93 -0.84 0.44
C PHE A 290 10.96 -1.95 0.30
N PHE A 291 11.37 -2.18 -0.94
CA PHE A 291 12.40 -3.16 -1.27
C PHE A 291 13.57 -2.50 -2.00
N GLN A 292 14.78 -2.72 -1.51
CA GLN A 292 16.01 -2.20 -2.07
C GLN A 292 16.99 -3.36 -2.29
N TYR A 293 17.43 -3.55 -3.54
CA TYR A 293 18.29 -4.66 -3.90
C TYR A 293 19.50 -4.19 -4.72
N ARG A 294 20.70 -4.56 -4.29
CA ARG A 294 21.97 -4.19 -4.95
C ARG A 294 22.04 -2.70 -5.32
N SER A 295 21.65 -1.87 -4.37
CA SER A 295 21.49 -0.42 -4.56
C SER A 295 22.39 0.34 -3.60
N LYS A 296 22.79 1.57 -3.96
CA LYS A 296 23.68 2.36 -3.12
C LYS A 296 23.34 3.84 -3.10
N ASN A 297 23.73 4.50 -1.99
CA ASN A 297 23.53 5.94 -1.77
C ASN A 297 22.04 6.30 -1.86
N ILE A 298 21.21 5.69 -1.02
CA ILE A 298 19.77 6.00 -0.94
C ILE A 298 19.52 6.87 0.28
N LEU A 299 18.92 8.03 0.05
CA LEU A 299 18.60 9.01 1.08
C LEU A 299 17.08 9.16 1.23
N TRP A 300 16.61 9.00 2.46
CA TRP A 300 15.24 9.31 2.87
C TRP A 300 15.25 10.59 3.69
N ASN A 301 14.46 11.56 3.33
CA ASN A 301 14.41 12.84 4.01
C ASN A 301 12.97 13.33 4.14
N ASN A 302 12.55 13.75 5.33
CA ASN A 302 11.20 14.23 5.61
C ASN A 302 10.09 13.28 5.10
N CYS A 303 10.29 11.97 5.18
CA CYS A 303 9.31 10.96 4.80
C CYS A 303 8.59 10.41 6.02
N HIS A 304 7.30 10.14 5.88
CA HIS A 304 6.48 9.48 6.88
C HIS A 304 6.01 8.12 6.36
N ILE A 305 6.10 7.08 7.18
CA ILE A 305 5.76 5.70 6.81
C ILE A 305 4.81 5.15 7.86
N TYR A 306 3.59 4.76 7.45
CA TYR A 306 2.55 4.26 8.32
C TYR A 306 2.08 2.86 7.93
N TYR A 307 1.63 2.06 8.90
CA TYR A 307 0.89 0.79 8.75
C TYR A 307 1.47 -0.23 7.75
N MET A 308 2.80 -0.35 7.66
CA MET A 308 3.42 -1.22 6.67
C MET A 308 3.02 -2.70 6.83
N HIS A 309 2.63 -3.32 5.72
CA HIS A 309 2.34 -4.74 5.67
C HIS A 309 3.66 -5.54 5.83
N GLY A 310 3.76 -6.31 6.89
CA GLY A 310 4.93 -7.12 7.18
C GLY A 310 6.15 -6.31 7.62
N MET A 311 7.16 -6.17 6.76
CA MET A 311 8.37 -5.40 7.00
C MET A 311 8.26 -4.01 6.37
N GLY A 312 8.75 -2.97 7.07
CA GLY A 312 8.75 -1.62 6.55
C GLY A 312 9.70 -1.47 5.36
N VAL A 313 10.98 -1.43 5.62
CA VAL A 313 12.03 -1.31 4.61
C VAL A 313 12.93 -2.54 4.64
N VAL A 314 13.18 -3.14 3.50
CA VAL A 314 14.13 -4.26 3.33
C VAL A 314 15.21 -3.85 2.35
N SER A 315 16.46 -3.85 2.80
CA SER A 315 17.63 -3.55 2.00
C SER A 315 18.54 -4.76 1.95
N GLN A 316 18.79 -5.27 0.74
CA GLN A 316 19.64 -6.45 0.51
C GLN A 316 20.78 -6.11 -0.43
N PHE A 317 22.01 -6.43 -0.02
CA PHE A 317 23.22 -6.11 -0.76
C PHE A 317 23.32 -4.61 -1.11
N CYS A 318 22.93 -3.75 -0.20
CA CYS A 318 22.92 -2.29 -0.38
C CYS A 318 24.02 -1.62 0.43
N GLU A 319 24.43 -0.42 -0.02
CA GLU A 319 25.44 0.41 0.62
C GLU A 319 24.91 1.83 0.84
N ASN A 320 25.26 2.46 1.96
CA ASN A 320 24.96 3.87 2.27
C ASN A 320 23.45 4.19 2.18
N ILE A 321 22.66 3.52 3.01
CA ILE A 321 21.24 3.80 3.17
C ILE A 321 21.06 4.71 4.38
N MET A 322 20.48 5.89 4.18
CA MET A 322 20.27 6.91 5.22
C MET A 322 18.78 7.25 5.34
N PHE A 323 18.31 7.37 6.59
CA PHE A 323 16.94 7.77 6.95
C PHE A 323 16.94 9.05 7.78
#